data_634301811fd0f2f321a998707f1a854c
#
_entry.id   634301811fd0f2f321a998707f1a854c
#
_cell.length_a   1.000
_cell.length_b   1.000
_cell.length_c   1.000
_cell.angle_alpha   90.00
_cell.angle_beta   90.00
_cell.angle_gamma   90.00
#
_symmetry.space_group_name_H-M   'P 1'
#
loop_
_entity.id
_entity.type
_entity.pdbx_description
1 polymer ?
#
loop_
_entity_poly.entity_id
_entity_poly.type
_entity_poly.pdbx_seq_one_letter_code
_entity_poly.pdbx_strand_id
1 'polypeptide(L)'
;MIIIHDTYFYWTHRFLHWKSIFNRVHKIHHLSRNPTPFSAYAFHPVEAIINAGIIPLIAFTIPTHLSTIKSFIIYQLIVNVYGHLGYELYPKRFINHWLTKYINTSTHHNLHHQFVKSNYGLYFNFWDWIMKTNHAKYEEYFEGVVAQREPAKIANEASLEEVSA
;
A
#
# COMPACT_ATOMS: atom_id res chain seq x y z
N MET A 1 12.44 4.46 11.85
CA MET A 1 11.55 3.28 11.81
C MET A 1 10.91 3.11 10.43
N ILE A 2 10.21 4.12 9.88
CA ILE A 2 9.47 4.00 8.61
C ILE A 2 10.36 3.53 7.45
N ILE A 3 11.53 4.15 7.23
CA ILE A 3 12.46 3.77 6.15
C ILE A 3 12.99 2.34 6.32
N ILE A 4 13.28 1.93 7.56
CA ILE A 4 13.74 0.56 7.85
C ILE A 4 12.62 -0.44 7.57
N HIS A 5 11.39 -0.11 7.98
CA HIS A 5 10.24 -0.96 7.70
C HIS A 5 9.93 -1.02 6.22
N ASP A 6 10.00 0.08 5.48
CA ASP A 6 9.80 0.09 4.03
C ASP A 6 10.80 -0.82 3.32
N THR A 7 12.08 -0.75 3.73
CA THR A 7 13.13 -1.64 3.22
C THR A 7 12.86 -3.10 3.59
N TYR A 8 12.57 -3.37 4.85
CA TYR A 8 12.23 -4.72 5.33
C TYR A 8 11.03 -5.28 4.56
N PHE A 9 9.95 -4.49 4.47
CA PHE A 9 8.72 -4.89 3.79
C PHE A 9 8.96 -5.17 2.31
N TYR A 10 9.63 -4.29 1.58
CA TYR A 10 9.93 -4.49 0.17
C TYR A 10 10.63 -5.84 -0.07
N TRP A 11 11.67 -6.14 0.66
CA TRP A 11 12.46 -7.35 0.45
C TRP A 11 11.74 -8.62 0.91
N THR A 12 11.04 -8.59 2.05
CA THR A 12 10.24 -9.74 2.52
C THR A 12 9.03 -9.97 1.62
N HIS A 13 8.36 -8.92 1.18
CA HIS A 13 7.23 -8.99 0.27
C HIS A 13 7.64 -9.56 -1.09
N ARG A 14 8.72 -9.07 -1.66
CA ARG A 14 9.29 -9.62 -2.90
C ARG A 14 9.71 -11.08 -2.75
N PHE A 15 10.25 -11.47 -1.60
CA PHE A 15 10.55 -12.87 -1.28
C PHE A 15 9.29 -13.73 -1.20
N LEU A 16 8.21 -13.23 -0.60
CA LEU A 16 6.91 -13.91 -0.56
C LEU A 16 6.33 -14.14 -1.97
N HIS A 17 6.70 -13.31 -2.94
CA HIS A 17 6.35 -13.48 -4.35
C HIS A 17 7.19 -14.53 -5.10
N TRP A 18 8.17 -15.15 -4.48
CA TRP A 18 8.87 -16.27 -5.10
C TRP A 18 7.88 -17.41 -5.32
N LYS A 19 7.84 -17.99 -6.54
CA LYS A 19 6.80 -18.91 -7.02
C LYS A 19 6.43 -20.02 -6.03
N SER A 20 7.42 -20.67 -5.39
CA SER A 20 7.18 -21.75 -4.43
C SER A 20 6.55 -21.28 -3.12
N ILE A 21 6.91 -20.07 -2.67
CA ILE A 21 6.42 -19.44 -1.43
C ILE A 21 5.05 -18.83 -1.70
N PHE A 22 4.91 -18.07 -2.78
CA PHE A 22 3.68 -17.41 -3.18
C PHE A 22 2.49 -18.37 -3.14
N ASN A 23 2.59 -19.51 -3.81
CA ASN A 23 1.48 -20.45 -3.90
C ASN A 23 1.04 -21.06 -2.56
N ARG A 24 1.92 -21.10 -1.56
CA ARG A 24 1.64 -21.72 -0.25
C ARG A 24 1.28 -20.70 0.83
N VAL A 25 1.81 -19.49 0.73
CA VAL A 25 1.74 -18.49 1.80
C VAL A 25 1.01 -17.22 1.32
N HIS A 26 1.53 -16.52 0.32
CA HIS A 26 1.09 -15.18 -0.03
C HIS A 26 -0.13 -15.13 -0.97
N LYS A 27 -0.42 -16.23 -1.66
CA LYS A 27 -1.59 -16.34 -2.55
C LYS A 27 -2.90 -16.03 -1.86
N ILE A 28 -3.03 -16.32 -0.57
CA ILE A 28 -4.25 -16.05 0.23
C ILE A 28 -4.53 -14.55 0.23
N HIS A 29 -3.50 -13.73 0.46
CA HIS A 29 -3.60 -12.27 0.41
C HIS A 29 -4.05 -11.78 -0.98
N HIS A 30 -3.51 -12.35 -2.04
CA HIS A 30 -3.82 -12.04 -3.43
C HIS A 30 -5.13 -12.63 -3.99
N LEU A 31 -5.92 -13.36 -3.19
CA LEU A 31 -7.28 -13.74 -3.60
C LEU A 31 -8.17 -12.51 -3.82
N SER A 32 -7.90 -11.44 -3.10
CA SER A 32 -8.51 -10.12 -3.30
C SER A 32 -7.78 -9.36 -4.42
N ARG A 33 -8.18 -9.57 -5.67
CA ARG A 33 -7.59 -8.87 -6.84
C ARG A 33 -7.92 -7.37 -6.89
N ASN A 34 -9.03 -6.98 -6.31
CA ASN A 34 -9.40 -5.61 -6.04
C ASN A 34 -9.56 -5.49 -4.52
N PRO A 35 -8.48 -5.16 -3.80
CA PRO A 35 -8.46 -5.18 -2.36
C PRO A 35 -9.47 -4.20 -1.75
N THR A 36 -9.93 -4.54 -0.57
CA THR A 36 -10.74 -3.69 0.29
C THR A 36 -10.03 -3.53 1.64
N PRO A 37 -10.39 -2.55 2.47
CA PRO A 37 -9.82 -2.38 3.81
C PRO A 37 -9.81 -3.67 4.65
N PHE A 38 -10.80 -4.53 4.47
CA PHE A 38 -10.90 -5.82 5.18
C PHE A 38 -9.87 -6.85 4.71
N SER A 39 -9.37 -6.74 3.48
CA SER A 39 -8.35 -7.64 2.96
C SER A 39 -6.93 -7.27 3.40
N ALA A 40 -6.73 -6.09 3.97
CA ALA A 40 -5.41 -5.57 4.35
C ALA A 40 -4.64 -6.49 5.31
N TYR A 41 -5.35 -7.30 6.09
CA TYR A 41 -4.77 -8.25 7.06
C TYR A 41 -5.21 -9.71 6.82
N ALA A 42 -5.71 -10.01 5.63
CA ALA A 42 -6.04 -11.38 5.22
C ALA A 42 -4.77 -12.14 4.85
N PHE A 43 -3.98 -12.56 5.84
CA PHE A 43 -2.69 -13.23 5.68
C PHE A 43 -2.71 -14.70 6.06
N HIS A 44 -1.84 -15.47 5.44
CA HIS A 44 -1.43 -16.75 5.98
C HIS A 44 -0.62 -16.55 7.28
N PRO A 45 -0.75 -17.41 8.33
CA PRO A 45 -0.03 -17.23 9.59
C PRO A 45 1.49 -17.06 9.43
N VAL A 46 2.11 -17.75 8.51
CA VAL A 46 3.55 -17.61 8.21
C VAL A 46 3.87 -16.20 7.69
N GLU A 47 3.03 -15.64 6.84
CA GLU A 47 3.18 -14.27 6.35
C GLU A 47 3.03 -13.25 7.48
N ALA A 48 2.03 -13.46 8.35
CA ALA A 48 1.84 -12.60 9.52
C ALA A 48 3.07 -12.59 10.43
N ILE A 49 3.73 -13.74 10.65
CA ILE A 49 4.97 -13.84 11.42
C ILE A 49 6.11 -13.08 10.73
N ILE A 50 6.27 -13.25 9.41
CA ILE A 50 7.29 -12.53 8.63
C ILE A 50 7.05 -11.02 8.76
N ASN A 51 5.84 -10.55 8.52
CA ASN A 51 5.51 -9.12 8.60
C ASN A 51 5.70 -8.56 10.03
N ALA A 52 5.38 -9.33 11.07
CA ALA A 52 5.60 -8.93 12.46
C ALA A 52 7.09 -8.89 12.85
N GLY A 53 7.97 -9.55 12.10
CA GLY A 53 9.41 -9.60 12.35
C GLY A 53 10.10 -8.23 12.37
N ILE A 54 9.49 -7.20 11.81
CA ILE A 54 9.98 -5.82 11.89
C ILE A 54 10.01 -5.29 13.34
N ILE A 55 9.10 -5.72 14.20
CA ILE A 55 9.00 -5.24 15.59
C ILE A 55 10.23 -5.66 16.42
N PRO A 56 10.59 -6.96 16.51
CA PRO A 56 11.82 -7.35 17.19
C PRO A 56 13.08 -6.75 16.51
N LEU A 57 13.11 -6.67 15.18
CA LEU A 57 14.23 -6.04 14.49
C LEU A 57 14.44 -4.60 14.98
N ILE A 58 13.39 -3.80 15.05
CA ILE A 58 13.47 -2.42 15.55
C ILE A 58 13.86 -2.41 17.04
N ALA A 59 13.21 -3.23 17.86
CA ALA A 59 13.44 -3.26 19.31
C ALA A 59 14.90 -3.59 19.68
N PHE A 60 15.56 -4.45 18.91
CA PHE A 60 16.96 -4.84 19.16
C PHE A 60 18.00 -3.94 18.47
N THR A 61 17.61 -3.16 17.48
CA THR A 61 18.57 -2.34 16.70
C THR A 61 18.51 -0.85 17.00
N ILE A 62 17.36 -0.36 17.50
CA ILE A 62 17.14 1.06 17.75
C ILE A 62 16.69 1.27 19.19
N PRO A 63 17.44 2.03 20.02
CA PRO A 63 16.97 2.43 21.34
C PRO A 63 15.66 3.22 21.21
N THR A 64 14.56 2.60 21.58
CA THR A 64 13.22 3.15 21.28
C THR A 64 12.29 2.97 22.46
N HIS A 65 11.56 4.02 22.82
CA HIS A 65 10.55 3.96 23.87
C HIS A 65 9.32 3.17 23.39
N LEU A 66 8.65 2.45 24.33
CA LEU A 66 7.48 1.63 24.00
C LEU A 66 6.35 2.42 23.34
N SER A 67 6.14 3.69 23.74
CA SER A 67 5.12 4.56 23.12
C SER A 67 5.41 4.81 21.64
N THR A 68 6.67 4.95 21.26
CA THR A 68 7.09 5.14 19.86
C THR A 68 6.79 3.88 19.03
N ILE A 69 7.03 2.69 19.60
CA ILE A 69 6.67 1.42 18.94
C ILE A 69 5.15 1.34 18.75
N LYS A 70 4.36 1.69 19.77
CA LYS A 70 2.88 1.69 19.66
C LYS A 70 2.40 2.66 18.58
N SER A 71 2.93 3.88 18.55
CA SER A 71 2.59 4.87 17.52
C SER A 71 2.98 4.40 16.11
N PHE A 72 4.13 3.74 15.98
CA PHE A 72 4.57 3.14 14.72
C PHE A 72 3.62 2.02 14.26
N ILE A 73 3.18 1.14 15.16
CA ILE A 73 2.21 0.08 14.83
C ILE A 73 0.89 0.67 14.36
N ILE A 74 0.38 1.70 15.02
CA ILE A 74 -0.86 2.39 14.60
C ILE A 74 -0.67 3.02 13.22
N TYR A 75 0.44 3.73 13.00
CA TYR A 75 0.74 4.37 11.74
C TYR A 75 0.82 3.36 10.58
N GLN A 76 1.56 2.26 10.75
CA GLN A 76 1.68 1.23 9.72
C GLN A 76 0.35 0.53 9.43
N LEU A 77 -0.50 0.35 10.46
CA LEU A 77 -1.85 -0.17 10.28
C LEU A 77 -2.69 0.74 9.39
N ILE A 78 -2.68 2.05 9.67
CA ILE A 78 -3.41 3.04 8.86
C ILE A 78 -2.91 3.03 7.42
N VAL A 79 -1.60 3.02 7.19
CA VAL A 79 -1.03 3.03 5.84
C VAL A 79 -1.35 1.73 5.09
N ASN A 80 -1.30 0.58 5.76
CA ASN A 80 -1.65 -0.69 5.15
C ASN A 80 -3.14 -0.74 4.73
N VAL A 81 -4.03 -0.27 5.61
CA VAL A 81 -5.47 -0.14 5.28
C VAL A 81 -5.67 0.84 4.13
N TYR A 82 -4.96 1.99 4.13
CA TYR A 82 -4.99 2.96 3.04
C TYR A 82 -4.59 2.33 1.70
N GLY A 83 -3.50 1.56 1.65
CA GLY A 83 -3.08 0.85 0.44
C GLY A 83 -4.16 -0.08 -0.12
N HIS A 84 -4.99 -0.65 0.75
CA HIS A 84 -6.07 -1.59 0.40
C HIS A 84 -7.45 -0.94 0.26
N LEU A 85 -7.55 0.38 0.13
CA LEU A 85 -8.86 1.04 0.00
C LEU A 85 -9.63 0.63 -1.26
N GLY A 86 -8.94 0.22 -2.32
CA GLY A 86 -9.57 0.07 -3.64
C GLY A 86 -10.07 1.39 -4.23
N TYR A 87 -9.72 2.49 -3.62
CA TYR A 87 -10.15 3.85 -3.95
C TYR A 87 -8.99 4.83 -3.77
N GLU A 88 -8.80 5.74 -4.74
CA GLU A 88 -7.71 6.71 -4.70
C GLU A 88 -8.14 8.01 -4.01
N LEU A 89 -7.40 8.42 -2.96
CA LEU A 89 -7.68 9.63 -2.21
C LEU A 89 -6.88 10.84 -2.70
N TYR A 90 -5.70 10.61 -3.31
CA TYR A 90 -4.84 11.69 -3.72
C TYR A 90 -5.32 12.41 -4.98
N PRO A 91 -5.00 13.72 -5.15
CA PRO A 91 -5.36 14.48 -6.34
C PRO A 91 -4.45 14.11 -7.53
N LYS A 92 -4.90 14.41 -8.75
CA LYS A 92 -4.21 14.09 -10.01
C LYS A 92 -2.72 14.50 -10.03
N ARG A 93 -2.38 15.65 -9.45
CA ARG A 93 -1.01 16.17 -9.42
C ARG A 93 -0.06 15.45 -8.46
N PHE A 94 -0.59 14.57 -7.60
CA PHE A 94 0.18 13.96 -6.51
C PHE A 94 1.38 13.16 -7.00
N ILE A 95 1.19 12.31 -8.01
CA ILE A 95 2.24 11.42 -8.54
C ILE A 95 3.28 12.16 -9.41
N ASN A 96 2.94 13.36 -9.88
CA ASN A 96 3.82 14.19 -10.71
C ASN A 96 4.58 15.26 -9.92
N HIS A 97 4.28 15.43 -8.63
CA HIS A 97 4.96 16.41 -7.81
C HIS A 97 6.30 15.86 -7.30
N TRP A 98 7.35 16.68 -7.37
CA TRP A 98 8.72 16.26 -7.07
C TRP A 98 8.94 15.60 -5.70
N LEU A 99 8.14 15.97 -4.70
CA LEU A 99 8.22 15.43 -3.34
C LEU A 99 7.34 14.19 -3.15
N THR A 100 6.12 14.20 -3.67
CA THR A 100 5.12 13.16 -3.38
C THR A 100 5.15 11.99 -4.36
N LYS A 101 5.82 12.11 -5.50
CA LYS A 101 5.94 11.04 -6.51
C LYS A 101 6.57 9.74 -5.99
N TYR A 102 7.26 9.79 -4.88
CA TYR A 102 7.87 8.61 -4.26
C TYR A 102 6.98 7.95 -3.20
N ILE A 103 5.85 8.55 -2.85
CA ILE A 103 4.90 8.01 -1.87
C ILE A 103 3.95 7.05 -2.58
N ASN A 104 3.77 5.86 -2.02
CA ASN A 104 2.84 4.88 -2.55
C ASN A 104 1.40 5.35 -2.38
N THR A 105 0.58 5.02 -3.36
CA THR A 105 -0.85 5.33 -3.38
C THR A 105 -1.67 4.05 -3.30
N SER A 106 -2.96 4.17 -3.01
CA SER A 106 -3.87 3.03 -3.07
C SER A 106 -3.88 2.38 -4.47
N THR A 107 -3.82 3.18 -5.53
CA THR A 107 -3.72 2.68 -6.91
C THR A 107 -2.43 1.89 -7.14
N HIS A 108 -1.29 2.33 -6.56
CA HIS A 108 -0.02 1.61 -6.66
C HIS A 108 -0.13 0.19 -6.09
N HIS A 109 -0.71 0.05 -4.91
CA HIS A 109 -0.89 -1.24 -4.25
C HIS A 109 -2.01 -2.09 -4.89
N ASN A 110 -3.07 -1.46 -5.39
CA ASN A 110 -4.11 -2.16 -6.15
C ASN A 110 -3.55 -2.82 -7.42
N LEU A 111 -2.68 -2.13 -8.16
CA LEU A 111 -1.98 -2.71 -9.31
C LEU A 111 -1.10 -3.90 -8.92
N HIS A 112 -0.49 -3.85 -7.72
CA HIS A 112 0.24 -4.99 -7.17
C HIS A 112 -0.67 -6.21 -7.00
N HIS A 113 -1.82 -6.06 -6.38
CA HIS A 113 -2.81 -7.14 -6.22
C HIS A 113 -3.31 -7.68 -7.55
N GLN A 114 -3.50 -6.80 -8.53
CA GLN A 114 -4.03 -7.16 -9.84
C GLN A 114 -3.00 -7.92 -10.70
N PHE A 115 -1.75 -7.45 -10.73
CA PHE A 115 -0.70 -7.95 -11.63
C PHE A 115 0.37 -8.81 -10.93
N VAL A 116 0.45 -8.82 -9.62
CA VAL A 116 1.25 -9.72 -8.78
C VAL A 116 2.78 -9.55 -8.88
N LYS A 117 3.31 -9.07 -10.00
CA LYS A 117 4.75 -9.03 -10.31
C LYS A 117 5.38 -7.63 -10.29
N SER A 118 4.69 -6.64 -9.72
CA SER A 118 5.12 -5.25 -9.66
C SER A 118 4.69 -4.59 -8.36
N ASN A 119 5.25 -3.42 -8.05
CA ASN A 119 4.80 -2.54 -6.97
C ASN A 119 4.84 -3.19 -5.58
N TYR A 120 6.01 -3.63 -5.13
CA TYR A 120 6.18 -4.33 -3.86
C TYR A 120 6.31 -3.43 -2.64
N GLY A 121 6.54 -2.11 -2.81
CA GLY A 121 6.74 -1.15 -1.73
C GLY A 121 5.50 -0.90 -0.88
N LEU A 122 5.69 -0.53 0.41
CA LEU A 122 4.62 -0.23 1.35
C LEU A 122 4.34 1.28 1.43
N TYR A 123 5.31 2.06 1.91
CA TYR A 123 5.18 3.51 2.09
C TYR A 123 5.65 4.28 0.87
N PHE A 124 6.74 3.80 0.26
CA PHE A 124 7.43 4.44 -0.83
C PHE A 124 7.67 3.49 -1.99
N ASN A 125 7.68 4.02 -3.21
CA ASN A 125 8.05 3.27 -4.41
C ASN A 125 9.58 3.33 -4.70
N PHE A 126 10.37 3.79 -3.75
CA PHE A 126 11.81 3.97 -3.89
C PHE A 126 12.52 2.67 -4.30
N TRP A 127 12.25 1.56 -3.60
CA TRP A 127 12.80 0.26 -3.96
C TRP A 127 12.27 -0.26 -5.28
N ASP A 128 10.98 -0.06 -5.56
CA ASP A 128 10.39 -0.41 -6.85
C ASP A 128 11.06 0.35 -8.00
N TRP A 129 11.41 1.62 -7.78
CA TRP A 129 12.13 2.42 -8.76
C TRP A 129 13.56 1.91 -9.00
N ILE A 130 14.35 1.67 -7.93
CA ILE A 130 15.73 1.16 -8.02
C ILE A 130 15.76 -0.22 -8.68
N MET A 131 14.86 -1.10 -8.27
CA MET A 131 14.81 -2.50 -8.71
C MET A 131 14.01 -2.69 -10.01
N LYS A 132 13.49 -1.60 -10.59
CA LYS A 132 12.68 -1.58 -11.83
C LYS A 132 11.45 -2.50 -11.73
N THR A 133 10.80 -2.49 -10.59
CA THR A 133 9.60 -3.27 -10.30
C THR A 133 8.31 -2.43 -10.26
N ASN A 134 8.38 -1.12 -10.55
CA ASN A 134 7.19 -0.31 -10.78
C ASN A 134 6.41 -0.82 -11.99
N HIS A 135 5.09 -0.82 -11.89
CA HIS A 135 4.22 -1.18 -13.00
C HIS A 135 4.31 -0.11 -14.11
N ALA A 136 4.58 -0.52 -15.35
CA ALA A 136 4.87 0.39 -16.45
C ALA A 136 3.73 1.38 -16.77
N LYS A 137 2.49 1.02 -16.45
CA LYS A 137 1.30 1.85 -16.67
C LYS A 137 0.74 2.45 -15.38
N TYR A 138 1.55 2.58 -14.33
CA TYR A 138 1.06 3.10 -13.05
C TYR A 138 0.42 4.49 -13.17
N GLU A 139 1.08 5.42 -13.87
CA GLU A 139 0.58 6.78 -14.07
C GLU A 139 -0.75 6.79 -14.84
N GLU A 140 -0.87 6.01 -15.92
CA GLU A 140 -2.10 5.86 -16.70
C GLU A 140 -3.28 5.37 -15.84
N TYR A 141 -3.05 4.34 -15.03
CA TYR A 141 -4.07 3.79 -14.12
C TYR A 141 -4.46 4.80 -13.04
N PHE A 142 -3.49 5.47 -12.43
CA PHE A 142 -3.75 6.48 -11.41
C PHE A 142 -4.60 7.63 -11.96
N GLU A 143 -4.22 8.20 -13.11
CA GLU A 143 -4.98 9.27 -13.75
C GLU A 143 -6.40 8.81 -14.13
N GLY A 144 -6.55 7.59 -14.63
CA GLY A 144 -7.86 7.01 -14.96
C GLY A 144 -8.77 6.88 -13.73
N VAL A 145 -8.25 6.39 -12.60
CA VAL A 145 -9.02 6.26 -11.35
C VAL A 145 -9.42 7.63 -10.80
N VAL A 146 -8.51 8.61 -10.81
CA VAL A 146 -8.80 9.97 -10.33
C VAL A 146 -9.84 10.66 -11.24
N ALA A 147 -9.74 10.49 -12.56
CA ALA A 147 -10.71 11.07 -13.50
C ALA A 147 -12.13 10.51 -13.31
N GLN A 148 -12.27 9.23 -12.97
CA GLN A 148 -13.57 8.62 -12.67
C GLN A 148 -14.18 9.12 -11.36
N ARG A 149 -13.34 9.50 -10.39
CA ARG A 149 -13.78 10.00 -9.08
C ARG A 149 -14.36 11.41 -9.14
N GLU A 150 -13.81 12.28 -9.95
CA GLU A 150 -14.19 13.71 -10.00
C GLU A 150 -15.68 13.92 -10.37
N PRO A 151 -16.25 13.29 -11.39
CA PRO A 151 -17.67 13.40 -11.70
C PRO A 151 -18.58 12.89 -10.58
N ALA A 152 -18.20 11.80 -9.91
CA ALA A 152 -18.96 11.24 -8.80
C ALA A 152 -18.97 12.17 -7.58
N LYS A 153 -17.88 12.88 -7.33
CA LYS A 153 -17.79 13.88 -6.26
C LYS A 153 -18.70 15.07 -6.53
N ILE A 154 -18.68 15.62 -7.74
CA ILE A 154 -19.52 16.76 -8.15
C ILE A 154 -21.00 16.38 -8.03
N ALA A 155 -21.39 15.21 -8.50
CA ALA A 155 -22.78 14.74 -8.41
C ALA A 155 -23.25 14.57 -6.94
N ASN A 156 -22.38 14.09 -6.06
CA ASN A 156 -22.70 13.94 -4.65
C ASN A 156 -22.80 15.29 -3.92
N GLU A 157 -21.93 16.23 -4.23
CA GLU A 157 -21.99 17.60 -3.66
C GLU A 157 -23.30 18.30 -4.08
N ALA A 158 -23.69 18.23 -5.35
CA ALA A 158 -24.94 18.79 -5.85
C ALA A 158 -26.16 18.18 -5.15
N SER A 159 -26.18 16.87 -4.93
CA SER A 159 -27.28 16.19 -4.23
C SER A 159 -27.39 16.57 -2.75
N LEU A 160 -26.28 16.88 -2.10
CA LEU A 160 -26.26 17.33 -0.70
C LEU A 160 -26.77 18.77 -0.56
N GLU A 161 -26.47 19.63 -1.53
CA GLU A 161 -27.00 21.01 -1.56
C GLU A 161 -28.50 21.03 -1.76
N GLU A 162 -29.06 20.17 -2.66
CA GLU A 162 -30.50 20.03 -2.85
C GLU A 162 -31.24 19.54 -1.59
N VAL A 163 -30.63 18.67 -0.78
CA VAL A 163 -31.25 18.17 0.46
C VAL A 163 -31.19 19.20 1.60
N SER A 164 -30.28 20.17 1.53
CA SER A 164 -30.09 21.20 2.56
C SER A 164 -30.87 22.49 2.30
N ALA A 165 -31.50 22.64 1.14
CA ALA A 165 -32.31 23.79 0.73
C ALA A 165 -33.80 23.58 1.02
#